data_fae997efc9fc4db9a35bb4cf901372d7
#
_entry.id   fae997efc9fc4db9a35bb4cf901372d7
#
_cell.length_a   1.000
_cell.length_b   1.000
_cell.length_c   1.000
_cell.angle_alpha   90.00
_cell.angle_beta   90.00
_cell.angle_gamma   90.00
#
_symmetry.space_group_name_H-M   'P 1'
#
loop_
_entity.id
_entity.type
_entity.pdbx_description
1 polymer ?
#
loop_
_entity_poly.entity_id
_entity_poly.type
_entity_poly.pdbx_seq_one_letter_code
_entity_poly.pdbx_strand_id
1 'polypeptide(L)'
;MQEENREKLAGGLKTLAAVVIGFLLLAAAYVGYQAMQVLFPPNTYETALLATVEDTIDAEGVLLFDESYVSGSGTLGYLAADGERVSAGTAVAEVYSDAIQATLRQQLTQISDQIDLLQRSQNNTTSLQLESLRKNRSAALYDLMDSLDCGDYEDTDAEKEDYILSQNRLWVITGEVAGFSDQITALTQQAASVQSQLGNPTQITAPQTGYFIRSSSTGRLNAGAEDILALDATGLKAYAESSPEVALDGCAGKIVSGFTWRYAGVCTAKEAEKLLGKDGKPLSGSVEIRFPGQVETPLKAKVSEVEIDSENGIARFVISCEIINGDVLRLNCADAQIIVGRTTGLRVPAAAVHYLKEDGSEAEEQGENYIPGVYVKYGNLARFCRIDPVDDAHPQITDGDDLIVLPSGTAGSVSQVRLYDEIIVSGQNLYDGKLL
;
A
#
# COMPACT_ATOMS: atom_id res chain seq x y z
N MET A 1 90.93 9.04 -15.14
CA MET A 1 90.27 9.44 -13.88
C MET A 1 88.91 10.09 -13.99
N GLN A 2 88.64 10.94 -14.97
CA GLN A 2 87.26 11.51 -15.12
C GLN A 2 86.25 10.59 -15.79
N GLU A 3 86.62 9.73 -16.68
CA GLU A 3 85.72 8.75 -17.33
C GLU A 3 85.30 7.59 -16.39
N GLU A 4 86.24 7.07 -15.60
CA GLU A 4 86.01 6.00 -14.68
C GLU A 4 85.06 6.40 -13.51
N ASN A 5 85.08 7.66 -13.10
CA ASN A 5 84.15 8.21 -12.13
C ASN A 5 82.73 8.45 -12.73
N ARG A 6 82.62 8.72 -14.04
CA ARG A 6 81.32 8.81 -14.72
C ARG A 6 80.64 7.45 -14.88
N GLU A 7 81.42 6.40 -15.18
CA GLU A 7 80.84 5.03 -15.27
C GLU A 7 80.41 4.51 -13.91
N LYS A 8 81.17 4.76 -12.85
CA LYS A 8 80.78 4.37 -11.46
C LYS A 8 79.57 5.15 -10.97
N LEU A 9 79.46 6.44 -11.32
CA LEU A 9 78.25 7.26 -11.02
C LEU A 9 77.01 6.77 -11.84
N ALA A 10 77.21 6.43 -13.11
CA ALA A 10 76.15 5.91 -13.97
C ALA A 10 75.67 4.49 -13.51
N GLY A 11 76.61 3.65 -13.02
CA GLY A 11 76.29 2.36 -12.41
C GLY A 11 75.49 2.50 -11.09
N GLY A 12 75.90 3.43 -10.23
CA GLY A 12 75.18 3.72 -8.98
C GLY A 12 73.78 4.31 -9.20
N LEU A 13 73.65 5.14 -10.24
CA LEU A 13 72.34 5.72 -10.61
C LEU A 13 71.37 4.65 -11.15
N LYS A 14 71.87 3.70 -11.97
CA LYS A 14 71.09 2.56 -12.48
C LYS A 14 70.66 1.60 -11.36
N THR A 15 71.52 1.33 -10.40
CA THR A 15 71.14 0.47 -9.23
C THR A 15 70.13 1.17 -8.32
N LEU A 16 70.31 2.49 -8.08
CA LEU A 16 69.34 3.27 -7.33
C LEU A 16 67.95 3.31 -8.04
N ALA A 17 67.95 3.53 -9.36
CA ALA A 17 66.73 3.52 -10.16
C ALA A 17 66.06 2.14 -10.10
N ALA A 18 66.79 1.03 -10.18
CA ALA A 18 66.26 -0.32 -10.09
C ALA A 18 65.61 -0.59 -8.72
N VAL A 19 66.24 -0.12 -7.63
CA VAL A 19 65.69 -0.25 -6.25
C VAL A 19 64.43 0.58 -6.09
N VAL A 20 64.39 1.81 -6.62
CA VAL A 20 63.19 2.67 -6.60
C VAL A 20 62.04 2.07 -7.41
N ILE A 21 62.33 1.54 -8.60
CA ILE A 21 61.33 0.83 -9.42
C ILE A 21 60.81 -0.43 -8.70
N GLY A 22 61.69 -1.19 -8.08
CA GLY A 22 61.28 -2.37 -7.26
C GLY A 22 60.38 -2.00 -6.10
N PHE A 23 60.66 -0.88 -5.44
CA PHE A 23 59.82 -0.38 -4.34
C PHE A 23 58.47 0.13 -4.84
N LEU A 24 58.44 0.80 -5.97
CA LEU A 24 57.18 1.27 -6.62
C LEU A 24 56.32 0.09 -7.08
N LEU A 25 56.90 -0.97 -7.61
CA LEU A 25 56.17 -2.18 -7.97
C LEU A 25 55.59 -2.89 -6.74
N LEU A 26 56.30 -2.99 -5.65
CA LEU A 26 55.82 -3.55 -4.40
C LEU A 26 54.67 -2.68 -3.83
N ALA A 27 54.84 -1.36 -3.84
CA ALA A 27 53.77 -0.44 -3.42
C ALA A 27 52.53 -0.56 -4.29
N ALA A 28 52.70 -0.65 -5.61
CA ALA A 28 51.60 -0.85 -6.55
C ALA A 28 50.88 -2.21 -6.35
N ALA A 29 51.67 -3.27 -6.08
CA ALA A 29 51.12 -4.60 -5.78
C ALA A 29 50.35 -4.59 -4.44
N TYR A 30 50.86 -3.88 -3.43
CA TYR A 30 50.17 -3.72 -2.16
C TYR A 30 48.89 -2.94 -2.27
N VAL A 31 48.88 -1.80 -3.01
CA VAL A 31 47.71 -1.00 -3.26
C VAL A 31 46.68 -1.80 -4.10
N GLY A 32 47.15 -2.55 -5.11
CA GLY A 32 46.30 -3.44 -5.89
C GLY A 32 45.63 -4.55 -5.04
N TYR A 33 46.41 -5.13 -4.11
CA TYR A 33 45.90 -6.13 -3.18
C TYR A 33 44.86 -5.51 -2.20
N GLN A 34 45.10 -4.32 -1.68
CA GLN A 34 44.16 -3.60 -0.84
C GLN A 34 42.90 -3.21 -1.61
N ALA A 35 43.04 -2.72 -2.84
CA ALA A 35 41.89 -2.40 -3.70
C ALA A 35 41.06 -3.65 -4.02
N MET A 36 41.71 -4.80 -4.25
CA MET A 36 41.03 -6.06 -4.49
C MET A 36 40.25 -6.55 -3.26
N GLN A 37 40.80 -6.38 -2.04
CA GLN A 37 40.04 -6.71 -0.81
C GLN A 37 38.84 -5.81 -0.54
N VAL A 38 38.90 -4.54 -0.96
CA VAL A 38 37.77 -3.60 -0.81
C VAL A 38 36.71 -3.83 -1.89
N LEU A 39 37.12 -4.10 -3.12
CA LEU A 39 36.20 -4.32 -4.25
C LEU A 39 35.57 -5.71 -4.26
N PHE A 40 36.28 -6.71 -3.72
CA PHE A 40 35.83 -8.11 -3.63
C PHE A 40 36.10 -8.63 -2.20
N PRO A 41 35.28 -8.21 -1.24
CA PRO A 41 35.44 -8.68 0.14
C PRO A 41 35.32 -10.22 0.17
N PRO A 42 36.19 -10.91 0.92
CA PRO A 42 36.23 -12.39 1.00
C PRO A 42 34.96 -12.97 1.63
N ASN A 43 34.23 -12.17 2.41
CA ASN A 43 32.98 -12.53 3.04
C ASN A 43 31.95 -11.40 2.81
N THR A 44 30.72 -11.78 2.50
CA THR A 44 29.57 -10.85 2.45
C THR A 44 28.70 -11.08 3.68
N TYR A 45 28.17 -10.00 4.22
CA TYR A 45 27.39 -10.02 5.45
C TYR A 45 26.01 -9.39 5.19
N GLU A 46 24.99 -9.95 5.84
CA GLU A 46 23.66 -9.35 5.91
C GLU A 46 23.17 -9.34 7.35
N THR A 47 22.49 -8.28 7.75
CA THR A 47 22.00 -8.13 9.11
C THR A 47 20.64 -8.80 9.27
N ALA A 48 20.48 -9.66 10.28
CA ALA A 48 19.21 -10.25 10.63
C ALA A 48 18.24 -9.19 11.15
N LEU A 49 17.18 -8.89 10.39
CA LEU A 49 16.15 -7.93 10.72
C LEU A 49 14.82 -8.63 10.93
N LEU A 50 13.94 -8.03 11.74
CA LEU A 50 12.54 -8.47 11.82
C LEU A 50 11.86 -8.20 10.49
N ALA A 51 11.20 -9.22 9.97
CA ALA A 51 10.33 -9.15 8.80
C ALA A 51 8.98 -9.79 9.13
N THR A 52 7.93 -9.26 8.53
CA THR A 52 6.59 -9.84 8.60
C THR A 52 6.20 -10.23 7.19
N VAL A 53 5.93 -11.50 6.98
CA VAL A 53 5.45 -12.05 5.70
C VAL A 53 3.96 -12.31 5.83
N GLU A 54 3.24 -11.87 4.82
CA GLU A 54 1.80 -12.11 4.69
C GLU A 54 1.58 -13.42 3.93
N ASP A 55 0.76 -14.29 4.47
CA ASP A 55 0.26 -15.44 3.73
C ASP A 55 -0.97 -15.00 2.95
N THR A 56 -0.79 -14.82 1.64
CA THR A 56 -1.80 -14.26 0.75
C THR A 56 -2.33 -15.31 -0.21
N ILE A 57 -3.57 -15.09 -0.64
CA ILE A 57 -4.24 -15.81 -1.72
C ILE A 57 -4.60 -14.76 -2.76
N ASP A 58 -4.11 -14.91 -3.97
CA ASP A 58 -4.51 -14.07 -5.10
C ASP A 58 -5.80 -14.63 -5.72
N ALA A 59 -6.76 -13.78 -5.99
CA ALA A 59 -8.06 -14.17 -6.49
C ALA A 59 -8.61 -13.15 -7.49
N GLU A 60 -9.27 -13.64 -8.52
CA GLU A 60 -10.07 -12.86 -9.46
C GLU A 60 -11.54 -12.97 -9.06
N GLY A 61 -12.30 -11.87 -9.13
CA GLY A 61 -13.70 -11.95 -8.74
C GLY A 61 -14.48 -10.67 -8.88
N VAL A 62 -15.66 -10.69 -8.27
CA VAL A 62 -16.65 -9.61 -8.36
C VAL A 62 -17.12 -9.20 -6.97
N LEU A 63 -17.36 -7.89 -6.81
CA LEU A 63 -17.93 -7.32 -5.61
C LEU A 63 -19.46 -7.24 -5.78
N LEU A 64 -20.18 -7.66 -4.76
CA LEU A 64 -21.64 -7.72 -4.76
C LEU A 64 -22.17 -6.82 -3.66
N PHE A 65 -22.91 -5.79 -4.06
CA PHE A 65 -23.54 -4.83 -3.18
C PHE A 65 -25.07 -4.94 -3.25
N ASP A 66 -25.74 -4.42 -2.24
CA ASP A 66 -27.17 -4.15 -2.29
C ASP A 66 -27.40 -2.79 -2.95
N GLU A 67 -27.70 -2.79 -4.25
CA GLU A 67 -27.71 -1.61 -5.09
C GLU A 67 -29.13 -1.24 -5.55
N SER A 68 -29.40 0.05 -5.63
CA SER A 68 -30.54 0.60 -6.35
C SER A 68 -30.09 1.71 -7.31
N TYR A 69 -30.64 1.69 -8.52
CA TYR A 69 -30.25 2.63 -9.55
C TYR A 69 -31.12 3.87 -9.51
N VAL A 70 -30.48 5.03 -9.60
CA VAL A 70 -31.14 6.33 -9.58
C VAL A 70 -31.31 6.79 -11.02
N SER A 71 -32.55 6.68 -11.54
CA SER A 71 -32.85 7.08 -12.90
C SER A 71 -32.63 8.57 -13.12
N GLY A 72 -31.97 8.92 -14.23
CA GLY A 72 -31.73 10.32 -14.62
C GLY A 72 -30.98 10.37 -15.93
N SER A 73 -31.42 11.22 -16.84
CA SER A 73 -30.82 11.41 -18.16
C SER A 73 -30.79 12.89 -18.54
N GLY A 74 -29.88 13.27 -19.40
CA GLY A 74 -29.68 14.64 -19.85
C GLY A 74 -28.47 15.30 -19.23
N THR A 75 -28.46 16.63 -19.17
CA THR A 75 -27.37 17.37 -18.51
C THR A 75 -27.60 17.35 -17.02
N LEU A 76 -26.79 16.54 -16.31
CA LEU A 76 -26.89 16.36 -14.88
C LEU A 76 -25.91 17.30 -14.12
N GLY A 77 -26.40 17.91 -13.06
CA GLY A 77 -25.57 18.55 -12.04
C GLY A 77 -25.74 17.81 -10.73
N TYR A 78 -24.64 17.28 -10.22
CA TYR A 78 -24.66 16.53 -8.96
C TYR A 78 -24.69 17.47 -7.76
N LEU A 79 -25.57 17.18 -6.80
CA LEU A 79 -25.69 17.88 -5.52
C LEU A 79 -24.98 17.11 -4.40
N ALA A 80 -25.03 15.76 -4.50
CA ALA A 80 -24.30 14.91 -3.56
C ALA A 80 -22.88 14.63 -4.08
N ALA A 81 -21.92 14.57 -3.16
CA ALA A 81 -20.58 14.12 -3.47
C ALA A 81 -20.56 12.63 -3.84
N ASP A 82 -19.54 12.22 -4.59
CA ASP A 82 -19.35 10.81 -4.93
C ASP A 82 -18.91 10.04 -3.67
N GLY A 83 -19.61 8.93 -3.35
CA GLY A 83 -19.41 8.22 -2.08
C GLY A 83 -20.12 8.83 -0.87
N GLU A 84 -20.87 9.93 -1.02
CA GLU A 84 -21.58 10.55 0.10
C GLU A 84 -22.75 9.68 0.58
N ARG A 85 -22.92 9.60 1.90
CA ARG A 85 -24.07 8.94 2.50
C ARG A 85 -25.29 9.86 2.50
N VAL A 86 -26.34 9.46 1.78
CA VAL A 86 -27.58 10.22 1.62
C VAL A 86 -28.76 9.49 2.26
N SER A 87 -29.78 10.27 2.67
CA SER A 87 -31.03 9.75 3.17
C SER A 87 -32.04 9.58 2.04
N ALA A 88 -32.99 8.68 2.22
CA ALA A 88 -34.13 8.58 1.28
C ALA A 88 -34.83 9.93 1.10
N GLY A 89 -35.11 10.31 -0.15
CA GLY A 89 -35.72 11.60 -0.50
C GLY A 89 -34.76 12.78 -0.62
N THR A 90 -33.48 12.63 -0.25
CA THR A 90 -32.46 13.67 -0.46
C THR A 90 -32.23 13.88 -1.96
N ALA A 91 -32.17 15.12 -2.42
CA ALA A 91 -31.83 15.44 -3.81
C ALA A 91 -30.33 15.15 -4.04
N VAL A 92 -30.02 14.24 -4.96
CA VAL A 92 -28.66 13.81 -5.30
C VAL A 92 -28.13 14.44 -6.59
N ALA A 93 -29.04 14.82 -7.48
CA ALA A 93 -28.71 15.49 -8.73
C ALA A 93 -29.87 16.36 -9.21
N GLU A 94 -29.58 17.26 -10.16
CA GLU A 94 -30.53 18.09 -10.89
C GLU A 94 -30.38 17.85 -12.39
N VAL A 95 -31.48 17.80 -13.10
CA VAL A 95 -31.51 17.76 -14.58
C VAL A 95 -31.70 19.17 -15.11
N TYR A 96 -30.74 19.63 -15.90
CA TYR A 96 -30.81 20.94 -16.55
C TYR A 96 -31.33 20.87 -17.97
N SER A 97 -32.00 21.92 -18.40
CA SER A 97 -32.51 22.03 -19.78
C SER A 97 -31.40 22.10 -20.82
N ASP A 98 -30.24 22.66 -20.43
CA ASP A 98 -29.10 22.85 -21.31
C ASP A 98 -27.79 23.00 -20.49
N ALA A 99 -26.64 23.00 -21.18
CA ALA A 99 -25.34 23.14 -20.58
C ALA A 99 -25.08 24.53 -19.91
N ILE A 100 -25.82 25.57 -20.36
CA ILE A 100 -25.68 26.92 -19.80
C ILE A 100 -26.22 26.91 -18.36
N GLN A 101 -27.36 26.27 -18.13
CA GLN A 101 -27.93 26.11 -16.79
C GLN A 101 -27.05 25.34 -15.85
N ALA A 102 -26.40 24.29 -16.35
CA ALA A 102 -25.41 23.53 -15.57
C ALA A 102 -24.19 24.41 -15.17
N THR A 103 -23.71 25.23 -16.11
CA THR A 103 -22.61 26.18 -15.84
C THR A 103 -23.02 27.25 -14.82
N LEU A 104 -24.23 27.81 -14.92
CA LEU A 104 -24.74 28.78 -13.94
C LEU A 104 -24.88 28.16 -12.56
N ARG A 105 -25.30 26.90 -12.48
CA ARG A 105 -25.35 26.18 -11.19
C ARG A 105 -23.97 25.98 -10.57
N GLN A 106 -23.00 25.56 -11.38
CA GLN A 106 -21.61 25.42 -10.93
C GLN A 106 -21.05 26.76 -10.42
N GLN A 107 -21.28 27.84 -11.13
CA GLN A 107 -20.91 29.18 -10.68
C GLN A 107 -21.57 29.56 -9.35
N LEU A 108 -22.86 29.24 -9.18
CA LEU A 108 -23.58 29.50 -7.95
C LEU A 108 -22.98 28.70 -6.77
N THR A 109 -22.66 27.45 -6.98
CA THR A 109 -21.99 26.61 -5.97
C THR A 109 -20.64 27.21 -5.58
N GLN A 110 -19.78 27.56 -6.55
CA GLN A 110 -18.48 28.19 -6.27
C GLN A 110 -18.60 29.50 -5.48
N ILE A 111 -19.60 30.33 -5.81
CA ILE A 111 -19.85 31.58 -5.07
C ILE A 111 -20.32 31.27 -3.64
N SER A 112 -21.18 30.27 -3.47
CA SER A 112 -21.66 29.86 -2.14
C SER A 112 -20.52 29.34 -1.27
N ASP A 113 -19.63 28.52 -1.81
CA ASP A 113 -18.47 27.99 -1.11
C ASP A 113 -17.51 29.13 -0.69
N GLN A 114 -17.30 30.10 -1.56
CA GLN A 114 -16.51 31.29 -1.23
C GLN A 114 -17.15 32.12 -0.11
N ILE A 115 -18.47 32.30 -0.14
CA ILE A 115 -19.20 33.01 0.93
C ILE A 115 -19.07 32.27 2.25
N ASP A 116 -19.25 30.96 2.26
CA ASP A 116 -19.12 30.12 3.46
C ASP A 116 -17.70 30.20 4.04
N LEU A 117 -16.67 30.07 3.20
CA LEU A 117 -15.28 30.19 3.59
C LEU A 117 -14.97 31.54 4.24
N LEU A 118 -15.45 32.66 3.63
CA LEU A 118 -15.25 34.00 4.18
C LEU A 118 -16.04 34.21 5.47
N GLN A 119 -17.25 33.67 5.58
CA GLN A 119 -18.05 33.71 6.80
C GLN A 119 -17.37 32.92 7.94
N ARG A 120 -16.88 31.72 7.68
CA ARG A 120 -16.11 30.94 8.67
C ARG A 120 -14.79 31.61 9.04
N SER A 121 -14.20 32.37 8.13
CA SER A 121 -12.99 33.16 8.39
C SER A 121 -13.24 34.32 9.38
N GLN A 122 -14.42 34.90 9.34
CA GLN A 122 -14.80 36.02 10.27
C GLN A 122 -15.33 35.55 11.62
N ASN A 123 -15.93 34.34 11.69
CA ASN A 123 -16.54 33.82 12.90
C ASN A 123 -15.48 33.40 13.94
N ASN A 124 -14.83 34.35 14.55
CA ASN A 124 -13.88 34.17 15.65
C ASN A 124 -14.61 34.02 16.98
N THR A 125 -15.16 32.84 17.25
CA THR A 125 -15.88 32.54 18.51
C THR A 125 -14.97 32.23 19.69
N THR A 126 -13.64 32.19 19.50
CA THR A 126 -12.72 31.82 20.57
C THR A 126 -11.49 32.71 20.52
N SER A 127 -11.03 33.14 21.70
CA SER A 127 -9.73 33.76 21.94
C SER A 127 -8.59 32.77 21.64
N LEU A 128 -8.49 32.36 20.38
CA LEU A 128 -7.37 31.55 19.91
C LEU A 128 -6.11 32.39 20.02
N GLN A 129 -5.13 31.91 20.75
CA GLN A 129 -3.84 32.57 20.86
C GLN A 129 -3.21 32.63 19.45
N LEU A 130 -2.63 33.77 19.10
CA LEU A 130 -1.99 34.04 17.83
C LEU A 130 -0.99 32.94 17.45
N GLU A 131 -0.30 32.37 18.43
CA GLU A 131 0.62 31.27 18.30
C GLU A 131 -0.05 29.98 17.76
N SER A 132 -1.24 29.62 18.25
CA SER A 132 -1.98 28.45 17.80
C SER A 132 -2.47 28.63 16.36
N LEU A 133 -2.90 29.84 15.98
CA LEU A 133 -3.30 30.13 14.60
C LEU A 133 -2.13 30.05 13.62
N ARG A 134 -0.95 30.54 14.00
CA ARG A 134 0.27 30.41 13.19
C ARG A 134 0.67 28.96 13.03
N LYS A 135 0.57 28.17 14.12
CA LYS A 135 0.85 26.73 14.06
C LYS A 135 -0.12 25.99 13.15
N ASN A 136 -1.43 26.27 13.29
CA ASN A 136 -2.46 25.62 12.45
C ASN A 136 -2.29 25.96 10.97
N ARG A 137 -2.00 27.25 10.64
CA ARG A 137 -1.68 27.62 9.25
C ARG A 137 -0.46 26.89 8.71
N SER A 138 0.60 26.76 9.52
CA SER A 138 1.80 26.06 9.09
C SER A 138 1.54 24.56 8.90
N ALA A 139 0.75 23.94 9.77
CA ALA A 139 0.33 22.54 9.62
C ALA A 139 -0.47 22.35 8.32
N ALA A 140 -1.53 23.14 8.11
CA ALA A 140 -2.35 23.06 6.89
C ALA A 140 -1.54 23.31 5.60
N LEU A 141 -0.48 24.16 5.65
CA LEU A 141 0.42 24.32 4.51
C LEU A 141 1.26 23.07 4.26
N TYR A 142 1.78 22.43 5.32
CA TYR A 142 2.57 21.20 5.15
C TYR A 142 1.69 20.04 4.70
N ASP A 143 0.47 19.91 5.21
CA ASP A 143 -0.49 18.91 4.80
C ASP A 143 -0.80 19.05 3.29
N LEU A 144 -1.10 20.28 2.82
CA LEU A 144 -1.30 20.58 1.40
C LEU A 144 -0.07 20.26 0.53
N MET A 145 1.14 20.58 1.03
CA MET A 145 2.37 20.28 0.31
C MET A 145 2.62 18.78 0.21
N ASP A 146 2.33 18.04 1.30
CA ASP A 146 2.51 16.59 1.36
C ASP A 146 1.58 15.87 0.38
N SER A 147 0.30 16.27 0.32
CA SER A 147 -0.67 15.73 -0.65
C SER A 147 -0.26 16.01 -2.10
N LEU A 148 0.24 17.22 -2.38
CA LEU A 148 0.74 17.56 -3.72
C LEU A 148 1.98 16.75 -4.10
N ASP A 149 2.90 16.53 -3.16
CA ASP A 149 4.14 15.78 -3.40
C ASP A 149 3.86 14.27 -3.55
N CYS A 150 2.89 13.75 -2.81
CA CYS A 150 2.45 12.36 -2.92
C CYS A 150 1.55 12.10 -4.14
N GLY A 151 1.07 13.16 -4.82
CA GLY A 151 0.18 13.05 -5.97
C GLY A 151 -1.27 12.69 -5.60
N ASP A 152 -1.65 12.89 -4.34
CA ASP A 152 -3.01 12.74 -3.84
C ASP A 152 -3.82 14.00 -4.11
N TYR A 153 -4.44 14.03 -5.28
CA TYR A 153 -5.20 15.19 -5.73
C TYR A 153 -6.66 15.20 -5.21
N GLU A 154 -7.15 14.10 -4.65
CA GLU A 154 -8.52 14.03 -4.14
C GLU A 154 -8.73 14.89 -2.89
N ASP A 155 -7.77 14.86 -1.97
CA ASP A 155 -7.84 15.63 -0.71
C ASP A 155 -7.28 17.06 -0.83
N THR A 156 -6.58 17.38 -1.92
CA THR A 156 -5.91 18.70 -2.14
C THR A 156 -6.87 19.89 -2.01
N ASP A 157 -8.13 19.78 -2.43
CA ASP A 157 -9.11 20.87 -2.34
C ASP A 157 -9.53 21.16 -0.89
N ALA A 158 -9.67 20.12 -0.06
CA ALA A 158 -9.99 20.28 1.37
C ALA A 158 -8.83 20.92 2.13
N GLU A 159 -7.61 20.46 1.91
CA GLU A 159 -6.39 20.99 2.53
C GLU A 159 -6.09 22.42 2.11
N LYS A 160 -6.31 22.76 0.84
CA LYS A 160 -6.24 24.12 0.33
C LYS A 160 -7.25 25.03 1.03
N GLU A 161 -8.49 24.56 1.24
CA GLU A 161 -9.52 25.31 1.96
C GLU A 161 -9.10 25.55 3.41
N ASP A 162 -8.58 24.55 4.10
CA ASP A 162 -8.10 24.67 5.49
C ASP A 162 -6.93 25.64 5.61
N TYR A 163 -6.01 25.62 4.64
CA TYR A 163 -4.93 26.61 4.58
C TYR A 163 -5.47 28.03 4.42
N ILE A 164 -6.35 28.27 3.44
CA ILE A 164 -6.93 29.58 3.16
C ILE A 164 -7.75 30.07 4.38
N LEU A 165 -8.53 29.19 5.01
CA LEU A 165 -9.30 29.51 6.22
C LEU A 165 -8.37 29.94 7.36
N SER A 166 -7.30 29.21 7.59
CA SER A 166 -6.31 29.51 8.64
C SER A 166 -5.59 30.83 8.36
N GLN A 167 -5.24 31.10 7.11
CA GLN A 167 -4.60 32.34 6.68
C GLN A 167 -5.55 33.55 6.83
N ASN A 168 -6.80 33.42 6.40
CA ASN A 168 -7.81 34.47 6.51
C ASN A 168 -8.08 34.84 7.98
N ARG A 169 -8.21 33.84 8.85
CA ARG A 169 -8.36 34.03 10.29
C ARG A 169 -7.18 34.80 10.91
N LEU A 170 -5.96 34.44 10.46
CA LEU A 170 -4.76 35.13 10.91
C LEU A 170 -4.79 36.61 10.51
N TRP A 171 -5.13 36.96 9.28
CA TRP A 171 -5.23 38.31 8.79
C TRP A 171 -6.27 39.15 9.55
N VAL A 172 -7.43 38.58 9.86
CA VAL A 172 -8.46 39.23 10.63
C VAL A 172 -7.98 39.52 12.07
N ILE A 173 -7.32 38.56 12.72
CA ILE A 173 -6.86 38.71 14.11
C ILE A 173 -5.65 39.65 14.20
N THR A 174 -4.75 39.64 13.21
CA THR A 174 -3.61 40.60 13.20
C THR A 174 -4.02 42.01 12.79
N GLY A 175 -5.25 42.19 12.32
CA GLY A 175 -5.73 43.48 11.83
C GLY A 175 -5.20 43.86 10.45
N GLU A 176 -4.58 42.94 9.70
CA GLU A 176 -4.15 43.14 8.32
C GLU A 176 -5.35 43.30 7.40
N VAL A 177 -6.47 42.67 7.73
CA VAL A 177 -7.77 42.81 7.07
C VAL A 177 -8.83 43.13 8.12
N ALA A 178 -9.64 44.18 7.87
CA ALA A 178 -10.70 44.58 8.79
C ALA A 178 -11.86 43.59 8.87
N GLY A 179 -11.95 42.67 7.91
CA GLY A 179 -12.97 41.64 7.76
C GLY A 179 -13.38 41.47 6.31
N PHE A 180 -14.30 40.54 6.05
CA PHE A 180 -14.71 40.20 4.70
C PHE A 180 -16.17 40.60 4.37
N SER A 181 -16.78 41.43 5.17
CA SER A 181 -18.21 41.78 5.04
C SER A 181 -18.58 42.40 3.70
N ASP A 182 -17.71 43.26 3.14
CA ASP A 182 -17.94 43.90 1.84
C ASP A 182 -17.84 42.87 0.70
N GLN A 183 -16.86 41.93 0.79
CA GLN A 183 -16.70 40.85 -0.18
C GLN A 183 -17.86 39.87 -0.14
N ILE A 184 -18.31 39.50 1.07
CA ILE A 184 -19.49 38.63 1.27
C ILE A 184 -20.74 39.29 0.66
N THR A 185 -20.91 40.61 0.87
CA THR A 185 -22.04 41.37 0.31
C THR A 185 -22.00 41.35 -1.21
N ALA A 186 -20.83 41.59 -1.82
CA ALA A 186 -20.66 41.59 -3.27
C ALA A 186 -20.92 40.19 -3.86
N LEU A 187 -20.37 39.13 -3.25
CA LEU A 187 -20.62 37.74 -3.65
C LEU A 187 -22.07 37.34 -3.49
N THR A 188 -22.76 37.81 -2.44
CA THR A 188 -24.19 37.54 -2.24
C THR A 188 -25.04 38.20 -3.33
N GLN A 189 -24.70 39.42 -3.75
CA GLN A 189 -25.37 40.08 -4.87
C GLN A 189 -25.12 39.35 -6.20
N GLN A 190 -23.88 38.88 -6.41
CA GLN A 190 -23.54 38.06 -7.59
C GLN A 190 -24.30 36.73 -7.58
N ALA A 191 -24.36 36.03 -6.43
CA ALA A 191 -25.15 34.80 -6.29
C ALA A 191 -26.63 35.02 -6.62
N ALA A 192 -27.25 36.12 -6.14
CA ALA A 192 -28.61 36.49 -6.44
C ALA A 192 -28.82 36.74 -7.94
N SER A 193 -27.86 37.37 -8.63
CA SER A 193 -27.93 37.59 -10.08
C SER A 193 -27.84 36.27 -10.85
N VAL A 194 -26.94 35.38 -10.49
CA VAL A 194 -26.84 34.04 -11.11
C VAL A 194 -28.10 33.22 -10.84
N GLN A 195 -28.58 33.22 -9.60
CA GLN A 195 -29.81 32.53 -9.22
C GLN A 195 -31.03 32.99 -10.00
N SER A 196 -31.14 34.29 -10.34
CA SER A 196 -32.25 34.81 -11.13
C SER A 196 -32.23 34.33 -12.58
N GLN A 197 -31.07 33.91 -13.09
CA GLN A 197 -30.90 33.36 -14.45
C GLN A 197 -31.05 31.82 -14.47
N LEU A 198 -30.99 31.18 -13.31
CA LEU A 198 -31.16 29.76 -13.18
C LEU A 198 -32.65 29.41 -13.28
N GLY A 199 -32.99 28.48 -14.20
CA GLY A 199 -34.33 27.92 -14.29
C GLY A 199 -34.66 27.01 -13.11
N ASN A 200 -35.83 26.40 -13.13
CA ASN A 200 -36.22 25.39 -12.16
C ASN A 200 -35.77 24.00 -12.66
N PRO A 201 -34.65 23.47 -12.23
CA PRO A 201 -34.20 22.13 -12.62
C PRO A 201 -35.12 21.06 -12.02
N THR A 202 -35.22 19.93 -12.69
CA THR A 202 -35.90 18.77 -12.14
C THR A 202 -34.97 18.08 -11.18
N GLN A 203 -35.37 17.94 -9.91
CA GLN A 203 -34.55 17.25 -8.91
C GLN A 203 -34.68 15.74 -9.02
N ILE A 204 -33.56 15.06 -8.91
CA ILE A 204 -33.45 13.62 -8.78
C ILE A 204 -33.15 13.31 -7.31
N THR A 205 -34.00 12.50 -6.68
CA THR A 205 -33.89 12.16 -5.28
C THR A 205 -33.45 10.72 -5.08
N ALA A 206 -32.74 10.47 -3.99
CA ALA A 206 -32.35 9.12 -3.57
C ALA A 206 -33.60 8.29 -3.23
N PRO A 207 -33.78 7.10 -3.84
CA PRO A 207 -34.93 6.24 -3.55
C PRO A 207 -34.86 5.60 -2.16
N GLN A 208 -33.67 5.43 -1.62
CA GLN A 208 -33.41 4.85 -0.30
C GLN A 208 -32.19 5.48 0.35
N THR A 209 -31.98 5.19 1.64
CA THR A 209 -30.78 5.63 2.37
C THR A 209 -29.60 4.74 2.00
N GLY A 210 -28.45 5.34 1.71
CA GLY A 210 -27.22 4.61 1.36
C GLY A 210 -26.13 5.56 0.89
N TYR A 211 -25.12 5.00 0.25
CA TYR A 211 -24.00 5.74 -0.32
C TYR A 211 -24.27 6.00 -1.81
N PHE A 212 -24.25 7.24 -2.22
CA PHE A 212 -24.48 7.64 -3.61
C PHE A 212 -23.18 7.57 -4.41
N ILE A 213 -23.20 6.79 -5.50
CA ILE A 213 -22.07 6.71 -6.44
C ILE A 213 -22.55 7.20 -7.80
N ARG A 214 -21.83 8.16 -8.38
CA ARG A 214 -22.17 8.76 -9.66
C ARG A 214 -22.02 7.75 -10.80
N SER A 215 -22.84 7.87 -11.83
CA SER A 215 -22.76 7.01 -13.02
C SER A 215 -21.44 7.17 -13.81
N SER A 216 -20.72 8.28 -13.62
CA SER A 216 -19.40 8.50 -14.22
C SER A 216 -18.25 7.77 -13.50
N SER A 217 -18.47 7.38 -12.25
CA SER A 217 -17.44 6.79 -11.38
C SER A 217 -17.52 5.27 -11.28
N THR A 218 -18.63 4.67 -11.73
CA THR A 218 -18.86 3.22 -11.63
C THR A 218 -19.85 2.75 -12.69
N GLY A 219 -19.79 1.44 -12.98
CA GLY A 219 -20.80 0.74 -13.75
C GLY A 219 -21.72 -0.13 -12.88
N ARG A 220 -22.32 -1.11 -13.50
CA ARG A 220 -23.06 -2.19 -12.82
C ARG A 220 -22.67 -3.53 -13.43
N LEU A 221 -22.84 -4.59 -12.67
CA LEU A 221 -22.76 -5.94 -13.20
C LEU A 221 -23.95 -6.23 -14.12
N ASN A 222 -23.73 -7.02 -15.16
CA ASN A 222 -24.78 -7.39 -16.13
C ASN A 222 -25.68 -8.53 -15.63
N ALA A 223 -25.40 -9.12 -14.46
CA ALA A 223 -26.20 -10.15 -13.79
C ALA A 223 -26.51 -9.74 -12.35
N GLY A 224 -27.55 -10.31 -11.78
CA GLY A 224 -27.95 -10.10 -10.39
C GLY A 224 -27.00 -10.79 -9.41
N ALA A 225 -26.90 -10.25 -8.18
CA ALA A 225 -26.01 -10.81 -7.16
C ALA A 225 -26.31 -12.29 -6.84
N GLU A 226 -27.58 -12.68 -6.78
CA GLU A 226 -27.99 -14.05 -6.51
C GLU A 226 -27.67 -15.00 -7.68
N ASP A 227 -27.76 -14.50 -8.93
CA ASP A 227 -27.39 -15.29 -10.11
C ASP A 227 -25.88 -15.56 -10.13
N ILE A 228 -25.06 -14.54 -9.75
CA ILE A 228 -23.60 -14.66 -9.67
C ILE A 228 -23.20 -15.62 -8.54
N LEU A 229 -23.86 -15.54 -7.40
CA LEU A 229 -23.61 -16.44 -6.26
C LEU A 229 -24.03 -17.90 -6.53
N ALA A 230 -24.91 -18.13 -7.49
CA ALA A 230 -25.29 -19.48 -7.90
C ALA A 230 -24.31 -20.12 -8.90
N LEU A 231 -23.32 -19.37 -9.42
CA LEU A 231 -22.32 -19.90 -10.33
C LEU A 231 -21.35 -20.82 -9.59
N ASP A 232 -20.95 -21.91 -10.22
CA ASP A 232 -19.82 -22.75 -9.79
C ASP A 232 -18.47 -22.04 -10.03
N ALA A 233 -17.36 -22.65 -9.61
CA ALA A 233 -16.04 -22.07 -9.75
C ALA A 233 -15.67 -21.74 -11.21
N THR A 234 -15.99 -22.64 -12.13
CA THR A 234 -15.72 -22.46 -13.58
C THR A 234 -16.60 -21.35 -14.17
N GLY A 235 -17.88 -21.32 -13.81
CA GLY A 235 -18.83 -20.31 -14.26
C GLY A 235 -18.47 -18.92 -13.73
N LEU A 236 -18.08 -18.82 -12.45
CA LEU A 236 -17.69 -17.54 -11.85
C LEU A 236 -16.38 -17.01 -12.48
N LYS A 237 -15.41 -17.88 -12.73
CA LYS A 237 -14.18 -17.51 -13.43
C LYS A 237 -14.47 -16.95 -14.83
N ALA A 238 -15.24 -17.69 -15.63
CA ALA A 238 -15.65 -17.24 -16.96
C ALA A 238 -16.46 -15.94 -16.92
N TYR A 239 -17.29 -15.74 -15.89
CA TYR A 239 -18.02 -14.51 -15.68
C TYR A 239 -17.09 -13.32 -15.39
N ALA A 240 -16.15 -13.45 -14.47
CA ALA A 240 -15.17 -12.41 -14.12
C ALA A 240 -14.31 -12.03 -15.35
N GLU A 241 -13.78 -13.03 -16.08
CA GLU A 241 -12.98 -12.83 -17.28
C GLU A 241 -13.76 -12.17 -18.45
N SER A 242 -15.09 -12.27 -18.48
CA SER A 242 -15.93 -11.71 -19.53
C SER A 242 -16.08 -10.19 -19.48
N SER A 243 -15.46 -9.49 -18.50
CA SER A 243 -15.67 -8.05 -18.26
C SER A 243 -17.16 -7.70 -18.11
N PRO A 244 -17.84 -8.24 -17.10
CA PRO A 244 -19.30 -8.19 -16.97
C PRO A 244 -19.85 -6.81 -16.57
N GLU A 245 -18.99 -5.83 -16.44
CA GLU A 245 -19.35 -4.47 -16.08
C GLU A 245 -19.92 -3.72 -17.30
N VAL A 246 -21.09 -3.09 -17.12
CA VAL A 246 -21.75 -2.28 -18.12
C VAL A 246 -22.02 -0.89 -17.57
N ALA A 247 -22.03 0.11 -18.46
CA ALA A 247 -22.30 1.50 -18.09
C ALA A 247 -23.72 1.68 -17.50
N LEU A 248 -23.86 2.67 -16.63
CA LEU A 248 -25.14 3.07 -16.03
C LEU A 248 -25.88 4.05 -16.96
N ASP A 249 -26.20 3.61 -18.16
CA ASP A 249 -26.91 4.43 -19.13
C ASP A 249 -28.33 4.83 -18.64
N GLY A 250 -28.64 6.12 -18.74
CA GLY A 250 -29.93 6.64 -18.30
C GLY A 250 -30.11 6.73 -16.78
N CYS A 251 -29.04 6.58 -16.03
CA CYS A 251 -29.01 6.75 -14.58
C CYS A 251 -28.09 7.92 -14.16
N ALA A 252 -28.50 8.64 -13.13
CA ALA A 252 -27.64 9.62 -12.48
C ALA A 252 -26.52 8.94 -11.63
N GLY A 253 -26.81 7.73 -11.16
CA GLY A 253 -25.88 6.94 -10.36
C GLY A 253 -26.54 5.73 -9.73
N LYS A 254 -25.89 5.16 -8.74
CA LYS A 254 -26.43 4.08 -7.90
C LYS A 254 -26.39 4.46 -6.42
N ILE A 255 -27.32 3.93 -5.64
CA ILE A 255 -27.27 3.97 -4.17
C ILE A 255 -26.90 2.58 -3.70
N VAL A 256 -25.81 2.49 -2.96
CA VAL A 256 -25.43 1.27 -2.26
C VAL A 256 -25.98 1.34 -0.83
N SER A 257 -26.88 0.43 -0.53
CA SER A 257 -27.53 0.31 0.78
C SER A 257 -26.88 -0.82 1.60
N GLY A 258 -27.27 -0.91 2.87
CA GLY A 258 -26.72 -1.93 3.76
C GLY A 258 -25.40 -1.54 4.39
N PHE A 259 -24.82 -2.50 5.12
CA PHE A 259 -23.55 -2.36 5.84
C PHE A 259 -22.56 -3.48 5.48
N THR A 260 -22.97 -4.37 4.59
CA THR A 260 -22.19 -5.56 4.25
C THR A 260 -22.16 -5.71 2.73
N TRP A 261 -20.99 -5.95 2.21
CA TRP A 261 -20.80 -6.36 0.82
C TRP A 261 -20.12 -7.72 0.76
N ARG A 262 -20.24 -8.38 -0.36
CA ARG A 262 -19.68 -9.71 -0.60
C ARG A 262 -18.69 -9.66 -1.76
N TYR A 263 -17.62 -10.40 -1.63
CA TYR A 263 -16.69 -10.67 -2.73
C TYR A 263 -16.82 -12.14 -3.10
N ALA A 264 -17.24 -12.41 -4.32
CA ALA A 264 -17.24 -13.75 -4.90
C ALA A 264 -15.99 -13.90 -5.76
N GLY A 265 -15.04 -14.70 -5.30
CA GLY A 265 -13.75 -14.87 -5.91
C GLY A 265 -13.43 -16.31 -6.30
N VAL A 266 -12.47 -16.45 -7.23
CA VAL A 266 -11.92 -17.72 -7.67
C VAL A 266 -10.42 -17.69 -7.46
N CYS A 267 -9.88 -18.79 -6.91
CA CYS A 267 -8.45 -19.03 -6.73
C CYS A 267 -8.10 -20.48 -7.07
N THR A 268 -6.85 -20.87 -6.92
CA THR A 268 -6.46 -22.28 -7.07
C THR A 268 -7.01 -23.14 -5.93
N ALA A 269 -7.32 -24.41 -6.20
CA ALA A 269 -7.82 -25.36 -5.19
C ALA A 269 -6.86 -25.46 -3.99
N LYS A 270 -5.55 -25.42 -4.22
CA LYS A 270 -4.51 -25.48 -3.19
C LYS A 270 -4.53 -24.25 -2.27
N GLU A 271 -4.72 -23.07 -2.83
CA GLU A 271 -4.82 -21.83 -2.03
C GLU A 271 -6.10 -21.77 -1.23
N ALA A 272 -7.20 -22.26 -1.80
CA ALA A 272 -8.49 -22.32 -1.12
C ALA A 272 -8.48 -23.19 0.15
N GLU A 273 -7.60 -24.19 0.24
CA GLU A 273 -7.42 -24.99 1.45
C GLU A 273 -7.04 -24.13 2.65
N LYS A 274 -6.33 -23.01 2.43
CA LYS A 274 -5.97 -22.04 3.48
C LYS A 274 -7.18 -21.27 4.02
N LEU A 275 -8.29 -21.22 3.28
CA LEU A 275 -9.55 -20.62 3.73
C LEU A 275 -10.42 -21.58 4.55
N LEU A 276 -10.00 -22.83 4.69
CA LEU A 276 -10.69 -23.85 5.45
C LEU A 276 -10.01 -24.12 6.79
N GLY A 277 -10.82 -24.33 7.81
CA GLY A 277 -10.36 -24.82 9.10
C GLY A 277 -10.05 -26.32 9.08
N LYS A 278 -9.48 -26.83 10.15
CA LYS A 278 -9.14 -28.27 10.32
C LYS A 278 -10.38 -29.19 10.24
N ASP A 279 -11.57 -28.63 10.40
CA ASP A 279 -12.87 -29.32 10.29
C ASP A 279 -13.46 -29.29 8.87
N GLY A 280 -12.73 -28.76 7.91
CA GLY A 280 -13.15 -28.63 6.51
C GLY A 280 -14.23 -27.56 6.27
N LYS A 281 -14.50 -26.71 7.26
CA LYS A 281 -15.43 -25.58 7.15
C LYS A 281 -14.66 -24.28 6.89
N PRO A 282 -15.34 -23.23 6.36
CA PRO A 282 -14.73 -21.91 6.25
C PRO A 282 -14.13 -21.44 7.57
N LEU A 283 -13.00 -20.74 7.49
CA LEU A 283 -12.31 -20.20 8.66
C LEU A 283 -13.28 -19.39 9.53
N SER A 284 -13.35 -19.70 10.81
CA SER A 284 -14.16 -18.96 11.78
C SER A 284 -13.53 -17.61 12.18
N GLY A 285 -12.24 -17.43 11.89
CA GLY A 285 -11.49 -16.19 12.12
C GLY A 285 -11.76 -15.13 11.06
N SER A 286 -11.37 -13.89 11.34
CA SER A 286 -11.34 -12.83 10.32
C SER A 286 -10.13 -13.02 9.44
N VAL A 287 -10.33 -12.87 8.15
CA VAL A 287 -9.29 -12.65 7.14
C VAL A 287 -9.24 -11.16 6.80
N GLU A 288 -8.25 -10.75 6.04
CA GLU A 288 -8.23 -9.39 5.49
C GLU A 288 -8.24 -9.48 3.95
N ILE A 289 -8.88 -8.52 3.30
CA ILE A 289 -8.95 -8.40 1.85
C ILE A 289 -8.45 -7.04 1.42
N ARG A 290 -7.62 -6.99 0.39
CA ARG A 290 -7.20 -5.75 -0.28
C ARG A 290 -7.32 -5.91 -1.79
N PHE A 291 -7.39 -4.79 -2.50
CA PHE A 291 -7.49 -4.74 -3.96
C PHE A 291 -6.27 -3.98 -4.48
N PRO A 292 -5.22 -4.67 -4.95
CA PRO A 292 -3.97 -4.04 -5.39
C PRO A 292 -4.19 -2.97 -6.45
N GLY A 293 -3.57 -1.81 -6.28
CA GLY A 293 -3.73 -0.67 -7.19
C GLY A 293 -5.04 0.11 -7.09
N GLN A 294 -5.96 -0.32 -6.21
CA GLN A 294 -7.28 0.30 -6.02
C GLN A 294 -7.58 0.59 -4.55
N VAL A 295 -7.49 -0.41 -3.69
CA VAL A 295 -7.68 -0.30 -2.24
C VAL A 295 -6.55 -1.04 -1.54
N GLU A 296 -5.47 -0.33 -1.25
CA GLU A 296 -4.26 -0.91 -0.65
C GLU A 296 -4.42 -1.24 0.84
N THR A 297 -5.26 -0.49 1.54
CA THR A 297 -5.51 -0.72 2.98
C THR A 297 -6.31 -2.01 3.17
N PRO A 298 -5.77 -3.03 3.88
CA PRO A 298 -6.48 -4.27 4.11
C PRO A 298 -7.76 -4.07 4.94
N LEU A 299 -8.86 -4.64 4.47
CA LEU A 299 -10.17 -4.58 5.11
C LEU A 299 -10.47 -5.91 5.80
N LYS A 300 -10.88 -5.85 7.07
CA LYS A 300 -11.28 -7.06 7.81
C LYS A 300 -12.56 -7.66 7.26
N ALA A 301 -12.51 -8.94 6.97
CA ALA A 301 -13.60 -9.67 6.35
C ALA A 301 -13.74 -11.09 6.94
N LYS A 302 -14.80 -11.80 6.59
CA LYS A 302 -15.09 -13.15 7.03
C LYS A 302 -15.34 -14.05 5.83
N VAL A 303 -14.78 -15.24 5.85
CA VAL A 303 -15.05 -16.27 4.85
C VAL A 303 -16.43 -16.85 5.12
N SER A 304 -17.34 -16.74 4.16
CA SER A 304 -18.73 -17.22 4.28
C SER A 304 -18.90 -18.58 3.64
N GLU A 305 -18.23 -18.83 2.52
CA GLU A 305 -18.41 -20.03 1.72
C GLU A 305 -17.10 -20.38 1.00
N VAL A 306 -16.80 -21.66 0.86
CA VAL A 306 -15.67 -22.17 0.06
C VAL A 306 -16.12 -23.48 -0.60
N GLU A 307 -16.00 -23.54 -1.92
CA GLU A 307 -16.25 -24.73 -2.73
C GLU A 307 -15.04 -25.06 -3.57
N ILE A 308 -14.45 -26.24 -3.37
CA ILE A 308 -13.27 -26.70 -4.11
C ILE A 308 -13.68 -27.61 -5.23
N ASP A 309 -13.36 -27.23 -6.47
CA ASP A 309 -13.48 -28.07 -7.65
C ASP A 309 -12.12 -28.73 -7.91
N SER A 310 -11.93 -29.90 -7.34
CA SER A 310 -10.69 -30.67 -7.47
C SER A 310 -10.47 -31.19 -8.88
N GLU A 311 -11.51 -31.33 -9.71
CA GLU A 311 -11.38 -31.81 -11.09
C GLU A 311 -10.72 -30.75 -12.00
N ASN A 312 -11.11 -29.48 -11.78
CA ASN A 312 -10.57 -28.36 -12.54
C ASN A 312 -9.40 -27.64 -11.82
N GLY A 313 -9.07 -28.04 -10.58
CA GLY A 313 -7.97 -27.45 -9.82
C GLY A 313 -8.20 -26.01 -9.37
N ILE A 314 -9.47 -25.56 -9.33
CA ILE A 314 -9.88 -24.21 -8.94
C ILE A 314 -10.87 -24.29 -7.78
N ALA A 315 -11.07 -23.17 -7.10
CA ALA A 315 -12.06 -23.07 -6.05
C ALA A 315 -12.79 -21.74 -6.10
N ARG A 316 -14.06 -21.78 -5.77
CA ARG A 316 -14.90 -20.60 -5.56
C ARG A 316 -14.99 -20.33 -4.06
N PHE A 317 -14.96 -19.07 -3.68
CA PHE A 317 -15.22 -18.66 -2.30
C PHE A 317 -16.02 -17.36 -2.24
N VAL A 318 -16.68 -17.14 -1.13
CA VAL A 318 -17.39 -15.91 -0.83
C VAL A 318 -16.89 -15.34 0.50
N ILE A 319 -16.48 -14.08 0.44
CA ILE A 319 -16.05 -13.30 1.60
C ILE A 319 -17.08 -12.20 1.84
N SER A 320 -17.44 -11.97 3.12
CA SER A 320 -18.30 -10.86 3.54
C SER A 320 -17.51 -9.84 4.34
N CYS A 321 -17.69 -8.55 4.03
CA CYS A 321 -17.04 -7.44 4.71
C CYS A 321 -18.09 -6.40 5.14
N GLU A 322 -17.92 -5.87 6.38
CA GLU A 322 -18.79 -4.86 6.96
C GLU A 322 -18.18 -3.45 6.89
N ILE A 323 -16.97 -3.32 6.33
CA ILE A 323 -16.28 -2.05 6.20
C ILE A 323 -16.60 -1.47 4.82
N ILE A 324 -17.18 -0.29 4.80
CA ILE A 324 -17.52 0.44 3.58
C ILE A 324 -16.68 1.71 3.52
N ASN A 325 -16.00 1.90 2.41
CA ASN A 325 -15.35 3.16 2.05
C ASN A 325 -15.69 3.54 0.61
N GLY A 326 -15.43 4.79 0.22
CA GLY A 326 -15.78 5.32 -1.09
C GLY A 326 -15.12 4.57 -2.25
N ASP A 327 -13.89 4.10 -2.07
CA ASP A 327 -13.12 3.43 -3.12
C ASP A 327 -13.67 2.04 -3.43
N VAL A 328 -13.98 1.25 -2.37
CA VAL A 328 -14.60 -0.07 -2.53
C VAL A 328 -15.96 0.01 -3.23
N LEU A 329 -16.74 1.06 -2.95
CA LEU A 329 -18.08 1.24 -3.54
C LEU A 329 -18.09 1.48 -5.05
N ARG A 330 -16.94 1.88 -5.60
CA ARG A 330 -16.77 2.09 -7.06
C ARG A 330 -16.41 0.81 -7.79
N LEU A 331 -15.96 -0.22 -7.07
CA LEU A 331 -15.51 -1.49 -7.65
C LEU A 331 -16.71 -2.40 -7.95
N ASN A 332 -16.66 -3.06 -9.10
CA ASN A 332 -17.58 -4.15 -9.45
C ASN A 332 -16.81 -5.44 -9.75
N CYS A 333 -15.69 -5.34 -10.49
CA CYS A 333 -14.78 -6.44 -10.77
C CYS A 333 -13.39 -6.00 -10.33
N ALA A 334 -12.72 -6.82 -9.55
CA ALA A 334 -11.37 -6.53 -9.09
C ALA A 334 -10.63 -7.81 -8.69
N ASP A 335 -9.34 -7.81 -8.98
CA ASP A 335 -8.42 -8.78 -8.41
C ASP A 335 -8.22 -8.45 -6.94
N ALA A 336 -8.25 -9.46 -6.10
CA ALA A 336 -8.10 -9.31 -4.67
C ALA A 336 -6.96 -10.15 -4.12
N GLN A 337 -6.32 -9.65 -3.07
CA GLN A 337 -5.43 -10.42 -2.22
C GLN A 337 -6.09 -10.65 -0.86
N ILE A 338 -6.28 -11.93 -0.53
CA ILE A 338 -6.84 -12.35 0.76
C ILE A 338 -5.68 -12.70 1.68
N ILE A 339 -5.51 -11.95 2.76
CA ILE A 339 -4.47 -12.19 3.76
C ILE A 339 -5.07 -13.11 4.83
N VAL A 340 -4.63 -14.36 4.83
CA VAL A 340 -5.11 -15.38 5.77
C VAL A 340 -4.28 -15.44 7.05
N GLY A 341 -3.05 -14.94 7.00
CA GLY A 341 -2.16 -14.90 8.15
C GLY A 341 -0.99 -13.94 7.97
N ARG A 342 -0.36 -13.60 9.07
CA ARG A 342 0.91 -12.87 9.11
C ARG A 342 1.87 -13.59 10.01
N THR A 343 3.06 -13.83 9.49
CA THR A 343 4.13 -14.48 10.23
C THR A 343 5.29 -13.50 10.40
N THR A 344 5.68 -13.26 11.64
CA THR A 344 6.79 -12.37 11.97
C THR A 344 7.97 -13.16 12.51
N GLY A 345 9.15 -12.93 11.93
CA GLY A 345 10.37 -13.59 12.33
C GLY A 345 11.61 -12.79 11.93
N LEU A 346 12.78 -13.39 12.02
CA LEU A 346 14.02 -12.82 11.50
C LEU A 346 14.18 -13.24 10.04
N ARG A 347 14.47 -12.28 9.18
CA ARG A 347 14.82 -12.51 7.80
C ARG A 347 16.25 -13.01 7.70
N VAL A 348 16.43 -14.15 7.05
CA VAL A 348 17.71 -14.83 6.86
C VAL A 348 17.85 -15.18 5.39
N PRO A 349 18.89 -14.72 4.68
CA PRO A 349 19.10 -15.10 3.27
C PRO A 349 19.19 -16.62 3.11
N ALA A 350 18.42 -17.19 2.21
CA ALA A 350 18.44 -18.63 1.93
C ALA A 350 19.84 -19.11 1.49
N ALA A 351 20.56 -18.23 0.78
CA ALA A 351 21.93 -18.48 0.37
C ALA A 351 22.94 -18.63 1.54
N ALA A 352 22.58 -18.14 2.75
CA ALA A 352 23.40 -18.23 3.95
C ALA A 352 23.13 -19.50 4.77
N VAL A 353 22.14 -20.30 4.40
CA VAL A 353 21.73 -21.47 5.16
C VAL A 353 22.65 -22.64 4.84
N HIS A 354 23.24 -23.20 5.87
CA HIS A 354 24.07 -24.40 5.85
C HIS A 354 23.39 -25.55 6.59
N TYR A 355 23.61 -26.77 6.12
CA TYR A 355 23.08 -27.99 6.74
C TYR A 355 24.24 -28.79 7.33
N LEU A 356 24.30 -28.90 8.65
CA LEU A 356 25.33 -29.67 9.34
C LEU A 356 24.79 -31.03 9.81
N LYS A 357 25.63 -32.06 9.74
CA LYS A 357 25.40 -33.35 10.39
C LYS A 357 25.64 -33.24 11.90
N GLU A 358 25.20 -34.25 12.67
CA GLU A 358 25.47 -34.31 14.13
C GLU A 358 26.95 -34.26 14.48
N ASP A 359 27.84 -34.70 13.58
CA ASP A 359 29.29 -34.66 13.75
C ASP A 359 29.92 -33.29 13.41
N GLY A 360 29.10 -32.31 13.00
CA GLY A 360 29.55 -30.96 12.63
C GLY A 360 30.09 -30.84 11.20
N SER A 361 30.08 -31.91 10.41
CA SER A 361 30.47 -31.84 8.99
C SER A 361 29.32 -31.30 8.13
N GLU A 362 29.68 -30.59 7.06
CA GLU A 362 28.71 -30.05 6.11
C GLU A 362 28.10 -31.17 5.27
N ALA A 363 26.80 -31.09 4.99
CA ALA A 363 26.09 -32.03 4.16
C ALA A 363 25.88 -31.43 2.78
N GLU A 364 26.03 -32.23 1.73
CA GLU A 364 25.82 -31.82 0.34
C GLU A 364 24.31 -31.74 -0.04
N GLU A 365 23.44 -32.44 0.69
CA GLU A 365 22.01 -32.50 0.43
C GLU A 365 21.18 -32.42 1.73
N GLN A 366 19.97 -31.86 1.65
CA GLN A 366 19.00 -31.82 2.74
C GLN A 366 18.46 -33.23 3.03
N GLY A 367 18.47 -33.65 4.29
CA GLY A 367 17.95 -34.95 4.74
C GLY A 367 17.41 -34.90 6.16
N GLU A 368 16.74 -35.98 6.62
CA GLU A 368 16.04 -36.07 7.91
C GLU A 368 16.91 -35.85 9.17
N ASN A 369 18.26 -35.93 9.05
CA ASN A 369 19.18 -35.86 10.19
C ASN A 369 20.11 -34.66 10.13
N TYR A 370 19.71 -33.57 9.50
CA TYR A 370 20.54 -32.35 9.39
C TYR A 370 20.00 -31.21 10.24
N ILE A 371 20.93 -30.44 10.77
CA ILE A 371 20.62 -29.24 11.56
C ILE A 371 20.79 -28.02 10.65
N PRO A 372 19.70 -27.31 10.30
CA PRO A 372 19.81 -26.07 9.55
C PRO A 372 20.37 -24.97 10.43
N GLY A 373 21.23 -24.13 9.86
CA GLY A 373 21.81 -23.01 10.56
C GLY A 373 22.53 -22.04 9.66
N VAL A 374 22.97 -20.94 10.22
CA VAL A 374 23.75 -19.91 9.55
C VAL A 374 25.01 -19.61 10.31
N TYR A 375 26.03 -19.14 9.61
CA TYR A 375 27.22 -18.59 10.29
C TYR A 375 27.00 -17.11 10.57
N VAL A 376 27.16 -16.74 11.83
CA VAL A 376 27.05 -15.36 12.32
C VAL A 376 28.42 -14.87 12.72
N LYS A 377 28.75 -13.63 12.39
CA LYS A 377 29.97 -12.97 12.80
C LYS A 377 29.88 -12.57 14.28
N TYR A 378 30.70 -13.21 15.10
CA TYR A 378 30.82 -12.90 16.51
C TYR A 378 32.23 -12.34 16.80
N GLY A 379 32.34 -11.02 16.80
CA GLY A 379 33.66 -10.35 16.80
C GLY A 379 34.42 -10.67 15.49
N ASN A 380 35.57 -11.37 15.61
CA ASN A 380 36.35 -11.81 14.44
C ASN A 380 36.21 -13.31 14.13
N LEU A 381 35.20 -13.97 14.70
CA LEU A 381 34.98 -15.39 14.53
C LEU A 381 33.63 -15.66 13.84
N ALA A 382 33.61 -16.67 12.98
CA ALA A 382 32.36 -17.25 12.50
C ALA A 382 31.80 -18.19 13.57
N ARG A 383 30.54 -18.06 13.92
CA ARG A 383 29.83 -18.92 14.84
C ARG A 383 28.64 -19.54 14.15
N PHE A 384 28.52 -20.86 14.21
CA PHE A 384 27.34 -21.54 13.70
C PHE A 384 26.15 -21.34 14.64
N CYS A 385 25.06 -20.81 14.11
CA CYS A 385 23.82 -20.58 14.82
C CYS A 385 22.71 -21.38 14.17
N ARG A 386 22.08 -22.27 14.94
CA ARG A 386 20.93 -23.04 14.49
C ARG A 386 19.76 -22.10 14.22
N ILE A 387 18.98 -22.41 13.21
CA ILE A 387 17.73 -21.71 12.87
C ILE A 387 16.55 -22.66 13.05
N ASP A 388 15.44 -22.09 13.55
CA ASP A 388 14.17 -22.79 13.65
C ASP A 388 13.12 -22.07 12.78
N PRO A 389 12.27 -22.79 12.06
CA PRO A 389 11.16 -22.20 11.34
C PRO A 389 10.18 -21.55 12.32
N VAL A 390 9.46 -20.52 11.86
CA VAL A 390 8.46 -19.81 12.67
C VAL A 390 7.19 -20.63 12.85
N ASP A 391 6.85 -21.42 11.84
CA ASP A 391 5.66 -22.28 11.83
C ASP A 391 6.04 -23.72 11.48
N ASP A 392 5.69 -24.66 12.36
CA ASP A 392 5.91 -26.11 12.14
C ASP A 392 5.08 -26.65 10.97
N ALA A 393 3.93 -26.02 10.65
CA ALA A 393 3.07 -26.40 9.53
C ALA A 393 3.64 -25.90 8.18
N HIS A 394 4.46 -24.83 8.21
CA HIS A 394 5.10 -24.23 7.05
C HIS A 394 6.60 -24.05 7.33
N PRO A 395 7.39 -25.13 7.27
CA PRO A 395 8.79 -25.12 7.71
C PRO A 395 9.71 -24.19 6.89
N GLN A 396 9.22 -23.61 5.81
CA GLN A 396 9.95 -22.67 4.95
C GLN A 396 9.02 -21.54 4.50
N ILE A 397 8.81 -20.56 5.38
CA ILE A 397 8.19 -19.31 4.99
C ILE A 397 9.28 -18.49 4.31
N THR A 398 9.10 -18.23 3.02
CA THR A 398 10.05 -17.45 2.21
C THR A 398 9.50 -16.07 1.92
N ASP A 399 10.37 -15.07 2.01
CA ASP A 399 10.14 -13.71 1.51
C ASP A 399 11.11 -13.49 0.34
N GLY A 400 10.70 -13.85 -0.87
CA GLY A 400 11.58 -13.91 -2.02
C GLY A 400 12.67 -14.98 -1.84
N ASP A 401 13.92 -14.56 -1.84
CA ASP A 401 15.10 -15.42 -1.64
C ASP A 401 15.51 -15.58 -0.16
N ASP A 402 14.69 -15.10 0.78
CA ASP A 402 14.96 -15.11 2.20
C ASP A 402 14.05 -16.08 2.96
N LEU A 403 14.53 -16.60 4.09
CA LEU A 403 13.78 -17.42 5.03
C LEU A 403 13.36 -16.59 6.24
N ILE A 404 12.19 -16.88 6.78
CA ILE A 404 11.74 -16.32 8.06
C ILE A 404 11.92 -17.36 9.15
N VAL A 405 12.68 -17.00 10.18
CA VAL A 405 13.05 -17.90 11.27
C VAL A 405 12.72 -17.29 12.64
N LEU A 406 12.57 -18.14 13.66
CA LEU A 406 12.35 -17.67 15.03
C LEU A 406 13.62 -17.02 15.59
N PRO A 407 13.50 -15.83 16.22
CA PRO A 407 14.64 -15.21 16.91
C PRO A 407 14.99 -15.98 18.17
N SER A 408 16.29 -15.96 18.54
CA SER A 408 16.77 -16.55 19.79
C SER A 408 16.05 -15.97 21.01
N GLY A 409 15.64 -16.84 21.92
CA GLY A 409 14.93 -16.45 23.14
C GLY A 409 13.41 -16.39 23.00
N THR A 410 12.84 -16.68 21.82
CA THR A 410 11.41 -16.91 21.66
C THR A 410 11.03 -18.22 22.40
N ALA A 411 9.88 -18.22 23.07
CA ALA A 411 9.44 -19.39 23.82
C ALA A 411 9.29 -20.60 22.88
N GLY A 412 10.00 -21.70 23.22
CA GLY A 412 10.02 -22.92 22.42
C GLY A 412 11.04 -22.94 21.29
N SER A 413 11.73 -21.82 21.01
CA SER A 413 12.78 -21.76 20.00
C SER A 413 14.09 -22.34 20.51
N VAL A 414 14.76 -23.13 19.68
CA VAL A 414 16.17 -23.54 19.83
C VAL A 414 17.10 -22.74 18.92
N SER A 415 16.55 -21.81 18.14
CA SER A 415 17.34 -20.89 17.29
C SER A 415 18.28 -20.06 18.13
N GLN A 416 19.50 -19.88 17.62
CA GLN A 416 20.55 -19.08 18.26
C GLN A 416 20.75 -17.74 17.56
N VAL A 417 20.06 -17.47 16.46
CA VAL A 417 20.13 -16.19 15.73
C VAL A 417 19.36 -15.12 16.49
N ARG A 418 19.93 -13.94 16.59
CA ARG A 418 19.36 -12.78 17.28
C ARG A 418 19.13 -11.63 16.32
N LEU A 419 18.24 -10.74 16.71
CA LEU A 419 18.03 -9.48 16.01
C LEU A 419 19.36 -8.69 15.93
N TYR A 420 19.69 -8.21 14.74
CA TYR A 420 20.91 -7.49 14.37
C TYR A 420 22.19 -8.35 14.33
N ASP A 421 22.10 -9.66 14.36
CA ASP A 421 23.26 -10.50 14.08
C ASP A 421 23.71 -10.30 12.61
N GLU A 422 25.02 -10.20 12.39
CA GLU A 422 25.63 -10.15 11.05
C GLU A 422 25.79 -11.58 10.51
N ILE A 423 24.88 -11.99 9.61
CA ILE A 423 24.88 -13.29 8.96
C ILE A 423 25.91 -13.29 7.84
N ILE A 424 26.72 -14.32 7.72
CA ILE A 424 27.68 -14.49 6.64
C ILE A 424 26.96 -15.15 5.46
N VAL A 425 26.66 -14.36 4.42
CA VAL A 425 25.94 -14.84 3.22
C VAL A 425 26.88 -15.61 2.30
N SER A 426 28.14 -15.17 2.18
CA SER A 426 29.15 -15.91 1.43
C SER A 426 30.49 -15.86 2.14
N GLY A 427 31.21 -16.95 2.12
CA GLY A 427 32.54 -17.09 2.68
C GLY A 427 33.20 -18.41 2.27
N GLN A 428 34.55 -18.45 2.27
CA GLN A 428 35.27 -19.68 1.88
C GLN A 428 35.54 -20.55 3.11
N ASN A 429 35.25 -21.85 3.02
CA ASN A 429 35.53 -22.84 4.07
C ASN A 429 35.05 -22.42 5.46
N LEU A 430 33.75 -22.06 5.57
CA LEU A 430 33.17 -21.69 6.87
C LEU A 430 33.08 -22.92 7.77
N TYR A 431 33.43 -22.72 9.04
CA TYR A 431 33.26 -23.68 10.13
C TYR A 431 33.15 -22.92 11.46
N ASP A 432 32.59 -23.56 12.47
CA ASP A 432 32.39 -22.94 13.78
C ASP A 432 33.73 -22.61 14.44
N GLY A 433 33.92 -21.36 14.83
CA GLY A 433 35.18 -20.84 15.39
C GLY A 433 36.22 -20.39 14.35
N LYS A 434 35.90 -20.36 13.06
CA LYS A 434 36.81 -19.83 12.03
C LYS A 434 37.09 -18.34 12.25
N LEU A 435 38.35 -17.93 12.13
CA LEU A 435 38.76 -16.52 12.12
C LEU A 435 38.38 -15.88 10.76
N LEU A 436 37.67 -14.78 10.81
CA LEU A 436 37.15 -14.03 9.65
C LEU A 436 38.15 -12.98 9.15
#